data_5a886d9dd1515115f7fe9cb1bda4250c
#
_entry.id   5a886d9dd1515115f7fe9cb1bda4250c
#
_cell.length_a   1.000
_cell.length_b   1.000
_cell.length_c   1.000
_cell.angle_alpha   90.00
_cell.angle_beta   90.00
_cell.angle_gamma   90.00
#
_symmetry.space_group_name_H-M   'P 1'
#
loop_
_entity.id
_entity.type
_entity.pdbx_description
1 polymer ?
#
loop_
_entity_poly.entity_id
_entity_poly.type
_entity_poly.pdbx_seq_one_letter_code
_entity_poly.pdbx_strand_id
1 'polypeptide(L)'
;GYSSAASDVYKRQIYDKEYADKFKELGIEYFYTLIDDAVARVIRSEGGYIWACKNYDGDVMSDLLATAFGSLSMMTSVLVSPHGYFEYEAAHGTVQRHYYKHLKGEETSTNPIATIYAWTGALRKRGELDNIPALGEFADKLEEACIKTIENGEMTKDLALITTLPNPKTLNTQDFIKAVRATLDSLMA
;
A
#
# COMPACT_ATOMS: atom_id res chain seq x y z
N GLY A 1 11.98 25.63 15.09
CA GLY A 1 11.63 24.52 14.24
C GLY A 1 12.84 23.61 13.98
N TYR A 2 12.65 22.33 14.16
CA TYR A 2 13.71 21.36 13.84
C TYR A 2 13.97 21.42 12.34
N SER A 3 15.18 21.78 11.95
CA SER A 3 15.57 21.78 10.55
C SER A 3 15.55 20.35 9.98
N SER A 4 14.88 20.15 8.87
CA SER A 4 14.95 18.88 8.13
C SER A 4 16.39 18.52 7.77
N ALA A 5 17.22 19.52 7.46
CA ALA A 5 18.65 19.37 7.20
C ALA A 5 19.41 18.64 8.33
N ALA A 6 19.11 18.91 9.60
CA ALA A 6 19.81 18.26 10.72
C ALA A 6 19.59 16.74 10.76
N SER A 7 18.38 16.26 10.47
CA SER A 7 18.12 14.80 10.46
C SER A 7 18.70 14.11 9.22
N ASP A 8 18.81 14.81 8.12
CA ASP A 8 19.42 14.28 6.90
C ASP A 8 20.93 14.15 7.04
N VAL A 9 21.56 15.12 7.67
CA VAL A 9 22.99 15.05 8.07
C VAL A 9 23.22 13.84 9.01
N TYR A 10 22.33 13.62 9.97
CA TYR A 10 22.43 12.50 10.91
C TYR A 10 22.30 11.13 10.21
N LYS A 11 21.33 10.97 9.30
CA LYS A 11 21.19 9.75 8.49
C LYS A 11 22.44 9.47 7.65
N ARG A 12 22.98 10.50 7.00
CA ARG A 12 24.20 10.37 6.23
C ARG A 12 25.39 9.97 7.10
N GLN A 13 25.52 10.53 8.28
CA GLN A 13 26.60 10.16 9.22
C GLN A 13 26.51 8.70 9.66
N ILE A 14 25.30 8.17 9.88
CA ILE A 14 25.10 6.75 10.20
C ILE A 14 25.53 5.88 9.00
N TYR A 15 25.08 6.23 7.80
CA TYR A 15 25.51 5.53 6.60
C TYR A 15 27.02 5.50 6.45
N ASP A 16 27.66 6.68 6.48
CA ASP A 16 29.12 6.80 6.28
C ASP A 16 29.94 6.02 7.33
N LYS A 17 29.46 5.93 8.56
CA LYS A 17 30.17 5.27 9.66
C LYS A 17 29.90 3.78 9.80
N GLU A 18 28.68 3.34 9.48
CA GLU A 18 28.22 2.01 9.89
C GLU A 18 27.83 1.12 8.70
N TYR A 19 27.47 1.70 7.56
CA TYR A 19 26.84 0.93 6.47
C TYR A 19 27.51 1.08 5.10
N ALA A 20 28.39 2.05 4.88
CA ALA A 20 28.97 2.33 3.57
C ALA A 20 29.69 1.11 2.97
N ASP A 21 30.51 0.41 3.75
CA ASP A 21 31.24 -0.77 3.27
C ASP A 21 30.30 -1.93 2.93
N LYS A 22 29.26 -2.14 3.74
CA LYS A 22 28.27 -3.18 3.52
C LYS A 22 27.39 -2.91 2.27
N PHE A 23 27.03 -1.67 2.04
CA PHE A 23 26.30 -1.26 0.84
C PHE A 23 27.15 -1.48 -0.41
N LYS A 24 28.43 -1.14 -0.34
CA LYS A 24 29.38 -1.36 -1.42
C LYS A 24 29.57 -2.86 -1.71
N GLU A 25 29.70 -3.67 -0.69
CA GLU A 25 29.81 -5.15 -0.81
C GLU A 25 28.58 -5.76 -1.49
N LEU A 26 27.39 -5.26 -1.15
CA LEU A 26 26.11 -5.70 -1.71
C LEU A 26 25.75 -5.07 -3.06
N GLY A 27 26.58 -4.15 -3.57
CA GLY A 27 26.29 -3.42 -4.80
C GLY A 27 25.10 -2.45 -4.70
N ILE A 28 24.78 -1.99 -3.49
CA ILE A 28 23.66 -1.06 -3.25
C ILE A 28 24.19 0.36 -3.34
N GLU A 29 23.61 1.15 -4.23
CA GLU A 29 23.91 2.57 -4.33
C GLU A 29 23.19 3.34 -3.22
N TYR A 30 23.92 4.19 -2.50
CA TYR A 30 23.35 5.18 -1.59
C TYR A 30 23.59 6.57 -2.14
N PHE A 31 22.53 7.37 -2.23
CA PHE A 31 22.64 8.76 -2.62
C PHE A 31 21.75 9.65 -1.77
N TYR A 32 22.17 10.87 -1.55
CA TYR A 32 21.41 11.91 -0.88
C TYR A 32 20.87 12.87 -1.93
N THR A 33 19.61 13.27 -1.76
CA THR A 33 18.97 14.25 -2.62
C THR A 33 18.09 15.21 -1.81
N LEU A 34 17.87 16.39 -2.30
CA LEU A 34 16.91 17.33 -1.72
C LEU A 34 15.49 16.89 -2.04
N ILE A 35 14.53 17.29 -1.19
CA ILE A 35 13.14 16.83 -1.32
C ILE A 35 12.50 17.23 -2.65
N ASP A 36 12.78 18.43 -3.14
CA ASP A 36 12.28 18.92 -4.42
C ASP A 36 12.82 18.11 -5.61
N ASP A 37 14.11 17.76 -5.60
CA ASP A 37 14.71 16.87 -6.60
C ASP A 37 14.19 15.43 -6.47
N ALA A 38 14.03 14.92 -5.24
CA ALA A 38 13.45 13.60 -5.00
C ALA A 38 12.02 13.49 -5.57
N VAL A 39 11.18 14.50 -5.33
CA VAL A 39 9.82 14.57 -5.89
C VAL A 39 9.82 14.57 -7.42
N ALA A 40 10.71 15.35 -8.03
CA ALA A 40 10.82 15.40 -9.49
C ALA A 40 11.30 14.08 -10.09
N ARG A 41 12.18 13.37 -9.40
CA ARG A 41 12.74 12.08 -9.84
C ARG A 41 11.76 10.92 -9.68
N VAL A 42 11.04 10.85 -8.55
CA VAL A 42 10.18 9.72 -8.24
C VAL A 42 9.10 9.48 -9.29
N ILE A 43 8.48 10.55 -9.80
CA ILE A 43 7.42 10.49 -10.82
C ILE A 43 7.95 9.97 -12.17
N ARG A 44 9.23 10.17 -12.44
CA ARG A 44 9.90 9.77 -13.69
C ARG A 44 10.69 8.46 -13.57
N SER A 45 10.77 7.93 -12.36
CA SER A 45 11.57 6.74 -12.07
C SER A 45 10.85 5.47 -12.49
N GLU A 46 11.60 4.48 -12.93
CA GLU A 46 11.14 3.11 -13.15
C GLU A 46 11.05 2.32 -11.83
N GLY A 47 11.37 2.93 -10.69
CA GLY A 47 11.41 2.28 -9.39
C GLY A 47 12.74 1.58 -9.09
N GLY A 48 12.71 0.55 -8.23
CA GLY A 48 13.90 -0.22 -7.86
C GLY A 48 14.77 0.43 -6.78
N TYR A 49 14.25 1.38 -6.03
CA TYR A 49 14.95 2.04 -4.92
C TYR A 49 14.08 2.11 -3.66
N ILE A 50 14.71 2.35 -2.54
CA ILE A 50 14.04 2.62 -1.25
C ILE A 50 14.28 4.09 -0.90
N TRP A 51 13.21 4.82 -0.66
CA TRP A 51 13.27 6.21 -0.23
C TRP A 51 13.07 6.32 1.27
N ALA A 52 14.15 6.60 2.01
CA ALA A 52 14.11 6.78 3.47
C ALA A 52 13.68 8.21 3.82
N CYS A 53 12.40 8.37 4.12
CA CYS A 53 11.78 9.63 4.51
C CYS A 53 11.66 9.76 6.03
N LYS A 54 11.46 11.00 6.52
CA LYS A 54 10.81 11.22 7.81
C LYS A 54 9.34 10.83 7.73
N ASN A 55 8.72 10.54 8.88
CA ASN A 55 7.33 10.12 8.95
C ASN A 55 6.39 11.03 8.15
N TYR A 56 6.40 12.32 8.45
CA TYR A 56 5.53 13.29 7.76
C TYR A 56 5.78 13.36 6.25
N ASP A 57 7.05 13.41 5.85
CA ASP A 57 7.41 13.47 4.42
C ASP A 57 7.01 12.18 3.71
N GLY A 58 7.17 11.03 4.37
CA GLY A 58 6.73 9.72 3.89
C GLY A 58 5.22 9.64 3.71
N ASP A 59 4.44 10.09 4.69
CA ASP A 59 2.98 10.12 4.64
C ASP A 59 2.49 10.95 3.44
N VAL A 60 3.01 12.17 3.28
CA VAL A 60 2.62 13.06 2.18
C VAL A 60 3.04 12.49 0.83
N MET A 61 4.22 11.93 0.72
CA MET A 61 4.75 11.43 -0.56
C MET A 61 4.12 10.11 -0.97
N SER A 62 3.81 9.22 -0.04
CA SER A 62 3.11 7.98 -0.35
C SER A 62 1.68 8.23 -0.82
N ASP A 63 0.97 9.17 -0.18
CA ASP A 63 -0.37 9.60 -0.60
C ASP A 63 -0.36 10.23 -2.00
N LEU A 64 0.63 11.08 -2.28
CA LEU A 64 0.80 11.70 -3.60
C LEU A 64 1.00 10.65 -4.68
N LEU A 65 1.88 9.68 -4.44
CA LEU A 65 2.17 8.61 -5.40
C LEU A 65 0.96 7.69 -5.59
N ALA A 66 0.31 7.25 -4.50
CA ALA A 66 -0.88 6.41 -4.59
C ALA A 66 -1.99 7.10 -5.40
N THR A 67 -2.19 8.40 -5.20
CA THR A 67 -3.19 9.19 -5.93
C THR A 67 -2.80 9.37 -7.41
N ALA A 68 -1.53 9.53 -7.70
CA ALA A 68 -1.05 9.71 -9.09
C ALA A 68 -1.17 8.44 -9.94
N PHE A 69 -1.03 7.26 -9.34
CA PHE A 69 -1.04 5.96 -10.04
C PHE A 69 -2.30 5.13 -9.83
N GLY A 70 -3.22 5.58 -8.99
CA GLY A 70 -4.45 4.83 -8.71
C GLY A 70 -5.33 5.49 -7.66
N SER A 71 -5.87 4.67 -6.77
CA SER A 71 -6.70 5.11 -5.66
C SER A 71 -5.95 5.00 -4.34
N LEU A 72 -6.00 6.04 -3.51
CA LEU A 72 -5.50 6.03 -2.14
C LEU A 72 -6.08 4.86 -1.31
N SER A 73 -7.31 4.47 -1.60
CA SER A 73 -7.98 3.35 -0.94
C SER A 73 -7.42 1.96 -1.31
N MET A 74 -6.41 1.88 -2.15
CA MET A 74 -5.68 0.64 -2.44
C MET A 74 -4.33 0.56 -1.73
N MET A 75 -3.92 1.62 -1.04
CA MET A 75 -2.62 1.70 -0.38
C MET A 75 -2.66 1.03 1.00
N THR A 76 -1.62 0.24 1.29
CA THR A 76 -1.40 -0.37 2.59
C THR A 76 -0.13 0.18 3.23
N SER A 77 -0.07 0.08 4.56
CA SER A 77 1.08 0.42 5.36
C SER A 77 1.54 -0.77 6.19
N VAL A 78 2.84 -0.84 6.42
CA VAL A 78 3.46 -1.85 7.29
C VAL A 78 4.38 -1.14 8.27
N LEU A 79 4.08 -1.27 9.56
CA LEU A 79 4.97 -0.80 10.62
C LEU A 79 5.84 -1.96 11.09
N VAL A 80 7.13 -1.71 11.18
CA VAL A 80 8.11 -2.72 11.60
C VAL A 80 8.87 -2.22 12.83
N SER A 81 8.79 -2.95 13.92
CA SER A 81 9.54 -2.61 15.12
C SER A 81 11.02 -3.03 15.01
N PRO A 82 11.94 -2.42 15.77
CA PRO A 82 13.34 -2.85 15.82
C PRO A 82 13.53 -4.31 16.27
N HIS A 83 12.52 -4.90 16.90
CA HIS A 83 12.53 -6.28 17.40
C HIS A 83 11.88 -7.30 16.41
N GLY A 84 11.51 -6.84 15.20
CA GLY A 84 10.95 -7.73 14.18
C GLY A 84 9.46 -8.02 14.34
N TYR A 85 8.69 -7.19 15.07
CA TYR A 85 7.24 -7.24 15.04
C TYR A 85 6.69 -6.43 13.87
N PHE A 86 5.62 -6.92 13.27
CA PHE A 86 4.99 -6.32 12.11
C PHE A 86 3.53 -5.99 12.43
N GLU A 87 3.09 -4.82 12.02
CA GLU A 87 1.70 -4.39 12.01
C GLU A 87 1.32 -3.97 10.59
N TYR A 88 0.19 -4.49 10.11
CA TYR A 88 -0.32 -4.23 8.78
C TYR A 88 -1.63 -3.47 8.87
N GLU A 89 -1.75 -2.39 8.13
CA GLU A 89 -2.93 -1.54 8.14
C GLU A 89 -3.28 -1.02 6.74
N ALA A 90 -4.53 -0.59 6.57
CA ALA A 90 -4.88 0.26 5.45
C ALA A 90 -4.29 1.65 5.68
N ALA A 91 -3.56 2.19 4.70
CA ALA A 91 -2.87 3.46 4.88
C ALA A 91 -3.80 4.69 4.91
N HIS A 92 -5.08 4.53 4.57
CA HIS A 92 -6.07 5.61 4.63
C HIS A 92 -6.77 5.70 5.99
N GLY A 93 -7.35 6.86 6.31
CA GLY A 93 -8.10 7.08 7.54
C GLY A 93 -9.46 6.37 7.60
N THR A 94 -10.17 6.55 8.70
CA THR A 94 -11.41 5.84 9.07
C THR A 94 -12.66 6.27 8.28
N VAL A 95 -12.56 7.22 7.37
CA VAL A 95 -13.65 7.71 6.52
C VAL A 95 -14.93 8.05 7.33
N GLN A 96 -14.80 8.79 8.41
CA GLN A 96 -15.88 9.15 9.36
C GLN A 96 -17.15 9.67 8.69
N ARG A 97 -17.01 10.38 7.56
CA ARG A 97 -18.15 10.88 6.79
C ARG A 97 -19.11 9.77 6.35
N HIS A 98 -18.59 8.60 5.96
CA HIS A 98 -19.39 7.45 5.58
C HIS A 98 -20.04 6.79 6.81
N TYR A 99 -19.34 6.74 7.93
CA TYR A 99 -19.91 6.23 9.18
C TYR A 99 -21.12 7.07 9.65
N TYR A 100 -21.02 8.39 9.64
CA TYR A 100 -22.15 9.26 10.01
C TYR A 100 -23.34 9.16 9.06
N LYS A 101 -23.13 8.90 7.80
CA LYS A 101 -24.20 8.60 6.84
C LYS A 101 -24.85 7.24 7.16
N HIS A 102 -24.07 6.24 7.42
CA HIS A 102 -24.56 4.90 7.80
C HIS A 102 -25.44 4.99 9.06
N LEU A 103 -25.05 5.76 10.08
CA LEU A 103 -25.87 5.98 11.29
C LEU A 103 -27.23 6.62 11.00
N LYS A 104 -27.37 7.34 9.89
CA LYS A 104 -28.63 7.92 9.42
C LYS A 104 -29.45 6.97 8.54
N GLY A 105 -29.00 5.75 8.34
CA GLY A 105 -29.63 4.78 7.45
C GLY A 105 -29.41 5.04 5.95
N GLU A 106 -28.47 5.93 5.60
CA GLU A 106 -28.10 6.18 4.20
C GLU A 106 -27.18 5.06 3.71
N GLU A 107 -27.32 4.68 2.43
CA GLU A 107 -26.39 3.76 1.79
C GLU A 107 -25.01 4.42 1.66
N THR A 108 -24.00 3.69 2.10
CA THR A 108 -22.61 4.12 1.99
C THR A 108 -21.75 3.01 1.37
N SER A 109 -20.71 3.40 0.67
CA SER A 109 -19.76 2.48 0.07
C SER A 109 -18.35 3.04 0.19
N THR A 110 -17.43 2.17 0.59
CA THR A 110 -15.98 2.41 0.58
C THR A 110 -15.28 1.28 -0.16
N ASN A 111 -14.11 1.55 -0.68
CA ASN A 111 -13.27 0.51 -1.29
C ASN A 111 -12.60 -0.31 -0.18
N PRO A 112 -12.80 -1.63 -0.09
CA PRO A 112 -12.22 -2.46 0.96
C PRO A 112 -10.82 -3.01 0.63
N ILE A 113 -10.25 -2.71 -0.54
CA ILE A 113 -9.03 -3.36 -1.05
C ILE A 113 -7.85 -3.15 -0.10
N ALA A 114 -7.61 -1.93 0.37
CA ALA A 114 -6.50 -1.67 1.29
C ALA A 114 -6.61 -2.52 2.58
N THR A 115 -7.81 -2.69 3.10
CA THR A 115 -8.04 -3.56 4.27
C THR A 115 -7.81 -5.04 3.92
N ILE A 116 -8.26 -5.49 2.76
CA ILE A 116 -8.00 -6.86 2.28
C ILE A 116 -6.49 -7.09 2.16
N TYR A 117 -5.77 -6.15 1.54
CA TYR A 117 -4.32 -6.26 1.35
C TYR A 117 -3.52 -6.16 2.66
N ALA A 118 -4.00 -5.42 3.64
CA ALA A 118 -3.43 -5.45 4.99
C ALA A 118 -3.54 -6.86 5.60
N TRP A 119 -4.70 -7.52 5.46
CA TRP A 119 -4.88 -8.91 5.89
C TRP A 119 -4.03 -9.90 5.12
N THR A 120 -3.93 -9.78 3.80
CA THR A 120 -3.09 -10.68 2.98
C THR A 120 -1.62 -10.54 3.34
N GLY A 121 -1.14 -9.32 3.56
CA GLY A 121 0.21 -9.05 4.05
C GLY A 121 0.47 -9.71 5.41
N ALA A 122 -0.46 -9.57 6.36
CA ALA A 122 -0.35 -10.17 7.67
C ALA A 122 -0.38 -11.71 7.60
N LEU A 123 -1.24 -12.30 6.77
CA LEU A 123 -1.32 -13.76 6.56
C LEU A 123 -0.03 -14.30 5.94
N ARG A 124 0.51 -13.62 4.93
CA ARG A 124 1.79 -13.99 4.30
C ARG A 124 2.91 -13.97 5.33
N LYS A 125 2.99 -12.90 6.13
CA LYS A 125 4.00 -12.80 7.19
C LYS A 125 3.82 -13.86 8.27
N ARG A 126 2.59 -14.16 8.66
CA ARG A 126 2.30 -15.24 9.61
C ARG A 126 2.71 -16.60 9.04
N GLY A 127 2.43 -16.83 7.76
CA GLY A 127 2.85 -18.04 7.05
C GLY A 127 4.37 -18.23 7.05
N GLU A 128 5.13 -17.15 6.83
CA GLU A 128 6.59 -17.17 6.94
C GLU A 128 7.07 -17.53 8.35
N LEU A 129 6.52 -16.87 9.37
CA LEU A 129 6.94 -17.06 10.77
C LEU A 129 6.64 -18.47 11.31
N ASP A 130 5.53 -19.06 10.90
CA ASP A 130 5.06 -20.38 11.37
C ASP A 130 5.42 -21.52 10.39
N ASN A 131 6.07 -21.19 9.27
CA ASN A 131 6.36 -22.13 8.19
C ASN A 131 5.08 -22.83 7.66
N ILE A 132 4.04 -22.03 7.39
CA ILE A 132 2.75 -22.47 6.82
C ILE A 132 2.59 -21.85 5.42
N PRO A 133 3.13 -22.46 4.37
CA PRO A 133 3.08 -21.91 2.99
C PRO A 133 1.67 -21.65 2.49
N ALA A 134 0.70 -22.46 2.90
CA ALA A 134 -0.70 -22.31 2.50
C ALA A 134 -1.32 -20.94 2.85
N LEU A 135 -0.83 -20.25 3.90
CA LEU A 135 -1.28 -18.89 4.20
C LEU A 135 -0.78 -17.87 3.16
N GLY A 136 0.45 -18.05 2.67
CA GLY A 136 0.98 -17.24 1.58
C GLY A 136 0.23 -17.48 0.27
N GLU A 137 0.03 -18.72 -0.11
CA GLU A 137 -0.72 -19.11 -1.31
C GLU A 137 -2.16 -18.59 -1.31
N PHE A 138 -2.83 -18.65 -0.16
CA PHE A 138 -4.16 -18.08 0.00
C PHE A 138 -4.14 -16.55 -0.15
N ALA A 139 -3.16 -15.88 0.47
CA ALA A 139 -3.01 -14.44 0.37
C ALA A 139 -2.79 -13.99 -1.08
N ASP A 140 -1.94 -14.69 -1.82
CA ASP A 140 -1.66 -14.40 -3.23
C ASP A 140 -2.91 -14.58 -4.11
N LYS A 141 -3.67 -15.66 -3.91
CA LYS A 141 -4.92 -15.89 -4.61
C LYS A 141 -6.01 -14.88 -4.28
N LEU A 142 -6.07 -14.40 -3.03
CA LEU A 142 -7.04 -13.37 -2.64
C LEU A 142 -6.69 -12.01 -3.29
N GLU A 143 -5.42 -11.65 -3.36
CA GLU A 143 -4.98 -10.45 -4.09
C GLU A 143 -5.26 -10.58 -5.58
N GLU A 144 -4.96 -11.71 -6.19
CA GLU A 144 -5.29 -12.02 -7.58
C GLU A 144 -6.80 -11.93 -7.85
N ALA A 145 -7.63 -12.42 -6.92
CA ALA A 145 -9.08 -12.33 -7.03
C ALA A 145 -9.58 -10.89 -7.03
N CYS A 146 -9.01 -10.01 -6.19
CA CYS A 146 -9.32 -8.59 -6.19
C CYS A 146 -8.99 -7.94 -7.54
N ILE A 147 -7.80 -8.21 -8.07
CA ILE A 147 -7.34 -7.66 -9.37
C ILE A 147 -8.24 -8.15 -10.49
N LYS A 148 -8.48 -9.46 -10.60
CA LYS A 148 -9.34 -10.04 -11.65
C LYS A 148 -10.78 -9.53 -11.59
N THR A 149 -11.33 -9.31 -10.39
CA THR A 149 -12.67 -8.75 -10.25
C THR A 149 -12.74 -7.34 -10.86
N ILE A 150 -11.71 -6.50 -10.59
CA ILE A 150 -11.61 -5.16 -11.17
C ILE A 150 -11.41 -5.24 -12.70
N GLU A 151 -10.49 -6.06 -13.17
CA GLU A 151 -10.19 -6.23 -14.59
C GLU A 151 -11.42 -6.74 -15.39
N ASN A 152 -12.28 -7.52 -14.75
CA ASN A 152 -13.58 -7.95 -15.31
C ASN A 152 -14.65 -6.84 -15.31
N GLY A 153 -14.28 -5.64 -14.85
CA GLY A 153 -15.15 -4.47 -14.86
C GLY A 153 -16.08 -4.35 -13.66
N GLU A 154 -15.92 -5.17 -12.63
CA GLU A 154 -16.68 -5.10 -11.37
C GLU A 154 -15.84 -4.40 -10.29
N MET A 155 -16.22 -3.18 -9.90
CA MET A 155 -15.40 -2.35 -9.04
C MET A 155 -16.19 -1.37 -8.18
N THR A 156 -15.55 -0.80 -7.17
CA THR A 156 -16.12 0.27 -6.35
C THR A 156 -16.14 1.60 -7.09
N LYS A 157 -16.93 2.54 -6.62
CA LYS A 157 -17.19 3.82 -7.30
C LYS A 157 -15.91 4.65 -7.54
N ASP A 158 -14.98 4.65 -6.60
CA ASP A 158 -13.69 5.36 -6.71
C ASP A 158 -12.88 4.86 -7.90
N LEU A 159 -12.81 3.54 -8.08
CA LEU A 159 -12.13 2.92 -9.22
C LEU A 159 -12.90 3.12 -10.53
N ALA A 160 -14.23 3.07 -10.49
CA ALA A 160 -15.05 3.30 -11.68
C ALA A 160 -14.91 4.73 -12.24
N LEU A 161 -14.49 5.70 -11.42
CA LEU A 161 -14.25 7.09 -11.83
C LEU A 161 -12.91 7.29 -12.56
N ILE A 162 -11.95 6.39 -12.36
CA ILE A 162 -10.58 6.53 -12.90
C ILE A 162 -10.22 5.44 -13.92
N THR A 163 -11.03 4.39 -14.03
CA THR A 163 -10.78 3.29 -14.97
C THR A 163 -10.92 3.73 -16.43
N THR A 164 -10.14 3.11 -17.31
CA THR A 164 -10.27 3.23 -18.76
C THR A 164 -11.18 2.15 -19.37
N LEU A 165 -11.67 1.21 -18.57
CA LEU A 165 -12.57 0.17 -19.02
C LEU A 165 -13.93 0.77 -19.46
N PRO A 166 -14.50 0.35 -20.59
CA PRO A 166 -15.81 0.81 -21.01
C PRO A 166 -16.91 0.23 -20.10
N ASN A 167 -17.84 1.06 -19.64
CA ASN A 167 -19.04 0.66 -18.91
C ASN A 167 -18.76 -0.22 -17.67
N PRO A 168 -17.92 0.21 -16.72
CA PRO A 168 -17.67 -0.57 -15.52
C PRO A 168 -18.93 -0.71 -14.67
N LYS A 169 -19.13 -1.88 -14.09
CA LYS A 169 -20.20 -2.16 -13.13
C LYS A 169 -19.77 -1.65 -11.75
N THR A 170 -20.37 -0.55 -11.32
CA THR A 170 -20.10 0.00 -9.99
C THR A 170 -20.82 -0.82 -8.92
N LEU A 171 -20.07 -1.31 -7.95
CA LEU A 171 -20.56 -2.09 -6.82
C LEU A 171 -20.40 -1.31 -5.52
N ASN A 172 -21.32 -1.52 -4.57
CA ASN A 172 -21.09 -1.11 -3.18
C ASN A 172 -20.09 -2.06 -2.51
N THR A 173 -19.62 -1.71 -1.30
CA THR A 173 -18.61 -2.50 -0.57
C THR A 173 -19.00 -3.98 -0.42
N GLN A 174 -20.25 -4.26 -0.04
CA GLN A 174 -20.69 -5.63 0.21
C GLN A 174 -20.75 -6.47 -1.06
N ASP A 175 -21.25 -5.89 -2.13
CA ASP A 175 -21.38 -6.59 -3.41
C ASP A 175 -20.01 -6.77 -4.08
N PHE A 176 -19.09 -5.80 -3.90
CA PHE A 176 -17.71 -5.97 -4.32
C PHE A 176 -17.01 -7.13 -3.58
N ILE A 177 -17.18 -7.21 -2.26
CA ILE A 177 -16.62 -8.35 -1.47
C ILE A 177 -17.21 -9.70 -1.94
N LYS A 178 -18.51 -9.74 -2.28
CA LYS A 178 -19.13 -10.97 -2.83
C LYS A 178 -18.55 -11.34 -4.19
N ALA A 179 -18.31 -10.34 -5.06
CA ALA A 179 -17.71 -10.57 -6.37
C ALA A 179 -16.26 -11.09 -6.23
N VAL A 180 -15.46 -10.47 -5.35
CA VAL A 180 -14.10 -10.96 -5.03
C VAL A 180 -14.15 -12.39 -4.49
N ARG A 181 -15.10 -12.70 -3.61
CA ARG A 181 -15.27 -14.05 -3.06
C ARG A 181 -15.58 -15.07 -4.17
N ALA A 182 -16.49 -14.76 -5.09
CA ALA A 182 -16.81 -15.64 -6.20
C ALA A 182 -15.60 -15.89 -7.12
N THR A 183 -14.82 -14.84 -7.39
CA THR A 183 -13.57 -14.97 -8.14
C THR A 183 -12.54 -15.82 -7.39
N LEU A 184 -12.39 -15.61 -6.10
CA LEU A 184 -11.48 -16.41 -5.25
C LEU A 184 -11.89 -17.88 -5.23
N ASP A 185 -13.17 -18.20 -5.04
CA ASP A 185 -13.67 -19.58 -5.05
C ASP A 185 -13.34 -20.27 -6.38
N SER A 186 -13.40 -19.55 -7.51
CA SER A 186 -12.99 -20.06 -8.83
C SER A 186 -11.46 -20.26 -8.96
N LEU A 187 -10.65 -19.46 -8.28
CA LEU A 187 -9.18 -19.62 -8.29
C LEU A 187 -8.70 -20.73 -7.33
N MET A 188 -9.53 -21.09 -6.36
CA MET A 188 -9.20 -22.12 -5.37
C MET A 188 -9.68 -23.52 -5.79
N ALA A 189 -10.60 -23.60 -6.75
CA ALA A 189 -11.11 -24.88 -7.29
C ALA A 189 -10.08 -25.58 -8.17
#